data_679beb52583bfa5937c49853ee0bcd6c
#
_entry.id   679beb52583bfa5937c49853ee0bcd6c
#
_cell.length_a   1.000
_cell.length_b   1.000
_cell.length_c   1.000
_cell.angle_alpha   90.00
_cell.angle_beta   90.00
_cell.angle_gamma   90.00
#
_symmetry.space_group_name_H-M   'P 1'
#
loop_
_entity.id
_entity.type
_entity.pdbx_description
1 polymer ?
#
loop_
_entity_poly.entity_id
_entity_poly.type
_entity_poly.pdbx_seq_one_letter_code
_entity_poly.pdbx_strand_id
1 'polypeptide(L)'
;MVTNKNKHSDKTLAKQGSEDGASGPNKISASTPYDFSGKNLTPYGGLLPVITMLEKLGFQSLVEQTVTSKRIPRALDLYRFVLGIVLGLYIGFPRLNQLRFIARDPIVTGILKVTKLPVQSSFWRFLNAFHLNVARQILAIMRTMRERVWAAANVRLEVVTIDTDTTVHTLYGQQMGGRKSYNPKNKGKKSYQPMLTFIAETREYIWGELRNGDRPNGKEIGDHIRNVCGALPPGVKQIYGRADSGFYCREAVQAYDEFHVQFVISARKTSRLVEQLRQAEWKPSPQTDAEAECEFRYQPEGWDKEHRFVALRYQKARQEAEPEETEQYQLFETSQYKYRAFVTSLPDPIHFVGWFYDQRAGAENLIKEANNDAGLAAHPSGRFDVNRNHFQLAMLAYNLNCWLMLFNREPQADATKLRHTTLATSRLRFLFVAAKIWRHAGRTGVSYSDQYEEKGVFQRLMDRLRRIAPRAQGYAPVMVPALR
;
A
#
# COMPACT_ATOMS: atom_id res chain seq x y z
N MET A 1 0.62 51.03 -50.11
CA MET A 1 0.94 51.67 -48.82
C MET A 1 -0.06 51.15 -47.79
N VAL A 2 0.35 50.19 -46.98
CA VAL A 2 -0.41 49.70 -45.82
C VAL A 2 0.44 50.01 -44.60
N THR A 3 -0.02 50.91 -43.79
CA THR A 3 0.68 51.55 -42.72
C THR A 3 0.67 50.67 -41.47
N ASN A 4 1.84 50.40 -40.96
CA ASN A 4 2.20 49.85 -39.67
C ASN A 4 1.54 50.60 -38.49
N LYS A 5 0.39 50.14 -37.97
CA LYS A 5 -0.19 50.69 -36.74
C LYS A 5 -0.35 49.71 -35.55
N ASN A 6 0.09 48.48 -35.69
CA ASN A 6 -0.09 47.47 -34.60
C ASN A 6 1.16 47.12 -33.77
N LYS A 7 2.29 47.82 -33.97
CA LYS A 7 3.49 47.54 -33.16
C LYS A 7 3.63 48.33 -31.86
N HIS A 8 2.77 49.31 -31.60
CA HIS A 8 2.88 50.14 -30.40
C HIS A 8 2.01 49.68 -29.22
N SER A 9 0.95 48.88 -29.44
CA SER A 9 0.09 48.38 -28.35
C SER A 9 0.71 47.22 -27.60
N ASP A 10 1.46 46.36 -28.29
CA ASP A 10 2.08 45.17 -27.65
C ASP A 10 3.28 45.50 -26.75
N LYS A 11 3.97 46.61 -27.02
CA LYS A 11 5.08 47.05 -26.18
C LYS A 11 4.63 47.70 -24.87
N THR A 12 3.45 48.27 -24.84
CA THR A 12 2.91 48.90 -23.63
C THR A 12 2.38 47.88 -22.63
N LEU A 13 1.79 46.79 -23.12
CA LEU A 13 1.32 45.68 -22.28
C LEU A 13 2.48 44.89 -21.65
N ALA A 14 3.59 44.75 -22.37
CA ALA A 14 4.79 44.04 -21.86
C ALA A 14 5.55 44.87 -20.78
N LYS A 15 5.40 46.21 -20.75
CA LYS A 15 6.04 47.05 -19.75
C LYS A 15 5.28 47.22 -18.45
N GLN A 16 3.96 46.94 -18.41
CA GLN A 16 3.19 47.03 -17.16
C GLN A 16 3.35 45.82 -16.23
N GLY A 17 4.04 44.77 -16.65
CA GLY A 17 4.27 43.58 -15.85
C GLY A 17 5.62 43.54 -15.10
N SER A 18 6.43 44.59 -15.10
CA SER A 18 7.82 44.56 -14.58
C SER A 18 8.15 45.49 -13.41
N GLU A 19 7.21 46.29 -12.92
CA GLU A 19 7.59 47.33 -11.92
C GLU A 19 6.93 47.22 -10.53
N ASP A 20 5.93 46.35 -10.32
CA ASP A 20 5.37 46.21 -8.98
C ASP A 20 5.27 44.74 -8.56
N GLY A 21 5.87 44.38 -7.44
CA GLY A 21 5.86 43.06 -6.84
C GLY A 21 4.47 42.54 -6.38
N ALA A 22 3.41 43.10 -6.89
CA ALA A 22 2.03 42.66 -6.77
C ALA A 22 1.37 42.70 -8.14
N SER A 23 1.70 41.75 -9.03
CA SER A 23 0.96 41.56 -10.24
C SER A 23 -0.47 41.13 -9.90
N GLY A 24 -1.46 41.91 -10.37
CA GLY A 24 -2.88 41.56 -10.28
C GLY A 24 -3.15 40.17 -10.94
N PRO A 25 -4.32 39.55 -10.69
CA PRO A 25 -4.61 38.21 -11.20
C PRO A 25 -4.52 38.15 -12.73
N ASN A 26 -3.88 37.13 -13.26
CA ASN A 26 -3.84 36.87 -14.71
C ASN A 26 -5.26 36.69 -15.25
N LYS A 27 -5.61 37.44 -16.27
CA LYS A 27 -6.91 37.33 -16.92
C LYS A 27 -6.88 36.23 -18.00
N ILE A 28 -7.44 35.07 -17.68
CA ILE A 28 -7.58 33.97 -18.64
C ILE A 28 -9.01 33.93 -19.18
N SER A 29 -9.17 33.83 -20.51
CA SER A 29 -10.45 33.77 -21.20
C SER A 29 -10.42 32.78 -22.36
N ALA A 30 -11.56 32.56 -23.01
CA ALA A 30 -11.66 31.68 -24.17
C ALA A 30 -10.78 32.13 -25.36
N SER A 31 -10.41 33.40 -25.43
CA SER A 31 -9.55 33.98 -26.47
C SER A 31 -8.06 34.04 -26.07
N THR A 32 -7.69 33.52 -24.92
CA THR A 32 -6.29 33.52 -24.47
C THR A 32 -5.43 32.74 -25.45
N PRO A 33 -4.37 33.34 -26.03
CA PRO A 33 -3.46 32.64 -26.93
C PRO A 33 -2.65 31.58 -26.19
N TYR A 34 -2.33 30.51 -26.90
CA TYR A 34 -1.50 29.41 -26.34
C TYR A 34 -0.47 28.94 -27.38
N ASP A 35 0.62 28.37 -26.90
CA ASP A 35 1.64 27.69 -27.70
C ASP A 35 2.25 26.48 -26.96
N PHE A 36 3.16 25.79 -27.61
CA PHE A 36 3.94 24.66 -27.08
C PHE A 36 5.43 24.98 -26.99
N SER A 37 5.80 26.22 -26.68
CA SER A 37 7.19 26.67 -26.57
C SER A 37 7.88 26.32 -25.25
N GLY A 38 7.11 25.90 -24.23
CA GLY A 38 7.63 25.53 -22.93
C GLY A 38 8.58 24.33 -22.97
N LYS A 39 9.85 24.55 -22.62
CA LYS A 39 10.90 23.50 -22.66
C LYS A 39 11.20 22.97 -21.27
N ASN A 40 11.42 21.64 -21.19
CA ASN A 40 11.86 20.93 -19.97
C ASN A 40 10.94 21.11 -18.76
N LEU A 41 9.66 21.29 -19.00
CA LEU A 41 8.63 21.36 -17.97
C LEU A 41 8.18 19.98 -17.58
N THR A 42 7.90 19.78 -16.29
CA THR A 42 7.36 18.55 -15.72
C THR A 42 6.33 18.88 -14.65
N PRO A 43 5.21 18.15 -14.58
CA PRO A 43 4.31 18.21 -13.43
C PRO A 43 4.75 17.32 -12.26
N TYR A 44 5.78 16.50 -12.44
CA TYR A 44 6.21 15.47 -11.50
C TYR A 44 7.46 15.86 -10.70
N GLY A 45 7.64 17.14 -10.39
CA GLY A 45 8.80 17.65 -9.66
C GLY A 45 9.05 16.95 -8.33
N GLY A 46 8.00 16.43 -7.70
CA GLY A 46 8.06 15.67 -6.46
C GLY A 46 8.68 14.26 -6.57
N LEU A 47 9.12 13.83 -7.73
CA LEU A 47 9.93 12.61 -7.85
C LEU A 47 11.34 12.79 -7.27
N LEU A 48 11.83 14.02 -7.14
CA LEU A 48 13.18 14.26 -6.62
C LEU A 48 13.35 13.75 -5.17
N PRO A 49 12.46 14.00 -4.19
CA PRO A 49 12.52 13.37 -2.88
C PRO A 49 12.53 11.85 -2.93
N VAL A 50 11.66 11.24 -3.75
CA VAL A 50 11.58 9.78 -3.88
C VAL A 50 12.91 9.19 -4.34
N ILE A 51 13.50 9.76 -5.39
CA ILE A 51 14.79 9.30 -5.92
C ILE A 51 15.93 9.56 -4.94
N THR A 52 15.91 10.71 -4.26
CA THR A 52 16.92 11.01 -3.21
C THR A 52 16.86 9.95 -2.11
N MET A 53 15.67 9.57 -1.64
CA MET A 53 15.50 8.50 -0.66
C MET A 53 16.05 7.16 -1.18
N LEU A 54 15.67 6.76 -2.39
CA LEU A 54 16.09 5.49 -2.98
C LEU A 54 17.62 5.41 -3.17
N GLU A 55 18.25 6.48 -3.67
CA GLU A 55 19.69 6.55 -3.84
C GLU A 55 20.43 6.50 -2.51
N LYS A 56 20.03 7.33 -1.55
CA LYS A 56 20.64 7.39 -0.22
C LYS A 56 20.54 6.07 0.55
N LEU A 57 19.47 5.31 0.33
CA LEU A 57 19.25 4.01 0.95
C LEU A 57 19.79 2.82 0.13
N GLY A 58 20.47 3.09 -1.00
CA GLY A 58 21.14 2.06 -1.80
C GLY A 58 20.18 1.10 -2.51
N PHE A 59 19.03 1.61 -2.99
CA PHE A 59 18.00 0.78 -3.63
C PHE A 59 18.49 0.14 -4.94
N GLN A 60 19.29 0.85 -5.75
CA GLN A 60 19.81 0.32 -7.01
C GLN A 60 20.64 -0.95 -6.80
N SER A 61 21.66 -0.88 -5.95
CA SER A 61 22.53 -2.03 -5.66
C SER A 61 21.75 -3.19 -5.06
N LEU A 62 20.74 -2.90 -4.22
CA LEU A 62 19.88 -3.92 -3.65
C LEU A 62 19.04 -4.65 -4.71
N VAL A 63 18.47 -3.91 -5.68
CA VAL A 63 17.74 -4.51 -6.80
C VAL A 63 18.65 -5.36 -7.68
N GLU A 64 19.81 -4.84 -8.05
CA GLU A 64 20.78 -5.53 -8.92
C GLU A 64 21.34 -6.80 -8.30
N GLN A 65 21.52 -6.83 -6.98
CA GLN A 65 22.02 -8.00 -6.25
C GLN A 65 20.93 -9.04 -5.97
N THR A 66 19.67 -8.63 -5.85
CA THR A 66 18.59 -9.51 -5.38
C THR A 66 17.75 -10.06 -6.54
N VAL A 67 17.42 -9.21 -7.53
CA VAL A 67 16.55 -9.63 -8.63
C VAL A 67 17.31 -10.38 -9.69
N THR A 68 16.87 -11.59 -9.99
CA THR A 68 17.43 -12.41 -11.05
C THR A 68 16.49 -12.46 -12.25
N SER A 69 17.03 -12.27 -13.46
CA SER A 69 16.27 -12.44 -14.69
C SER A 69 17.10 -13.19 -15.71
N LYS A 70 16.52 -14.19 -16.36
CA LYS A 70 17.16 -14.97 -17.41
C LYS A 70 17.43 -14.16 -18.68
N ARG A 71 16.64 -13.13 -18.91
CA ARG A 71 16.72 -12.29 -20.10
C ARG A 71 16.21 -10.88 -19.80
N ILE A 72 17.05 -9.89 -20.04
CA ILE A 72 16.70 -8.48 -19.94
C ILE A 72 16.59 -7.92 -21.36
N PRO A 73 15.45 -7.27 -21.74
CA PRO A 73 15.36 -6.57 -23.01
C PRO A 73 16.43 -5.49 -23.13
N ARG A 74 17.04 -5.34 -24.32
CA ARG A 74 18.16 -4.41 -24.56
C ARG A 74 17.85 -2.92 -24.34
N ALA A 75 16.57 -2.56 -24.21
CA ALA A 75 16.15 -1.16 -24.12
C ALA A 75 16.56 -0.45 -22.82
N LEU A 76 16.64 -1.19 -21.71
CA LEU A 76 17.08 -0.72 -20.39
C LEU A 76 17.78 -1.87 -19.65
N ASP A 77 18.59 -1.53 -18.64
CA ASP A 77 19.06 -2.53 -17.67
C ASP A 77 17.93 -2.95 -16.70
N LEU A 78 18.21 -3.96 -15.89
CA LEU A 78 17.27 -4.52 -14.92
C LEU A 78 16.71 -3.46 -13.97
N TYR A 79 17.60 -2.68 -13.35
CA TYR A 79 17.21 -1.65 -12.38
C TYR A 79 16.29 -0.60 -12.99
N ARG A 80 16.63 -0.09 -14.19
CA ARG A 80 15.82 0.94 -14.85
C ARG A 80 14.46 0.44 -15.29
N PHE A 81 14.32 -0.83 -15.67
CA PHE A 81 13.00 -1.43 -15.92
C PHE A 81 12.15 -1.51 -14.65
N VAL A 82 12.73 -1.99 -13.54
CA VAL A 82 12.04 -2.04 -12.24
C VAL A 82 11.63 -0.64 -11.81
N LEU A 83 12.58 0.30 -11.81
CA LEU A 83 12.33 1.68 -11.41
C LEU A 83 11.28 2.35 -12.29
N GLY A 84 11.35 2.16 -13.61
CA GLY A 84 10.37 2.74 -14.55
C GLY A 84 8.94 2.27 -14.30
N ILE A 85 8.74 0.99 -13.96
CA ILE A 85 7.42 0.47 -13.59
C ILE A 85 6.98 1.04 -12.25
N VAL A 86 7.84 1.01 -11.24
CA VAL A 86 7.54 1.50 -9.89
C VAL A 86 7.20 2.99 -9.90
N LEU A 87 7.98 3.81 -10.61
CA LEU A 87 7.68 5.24 -10.76
C LEU A 87 6.36 5.47 -11.50
N GLY A 88 6.07 4.70 -12.55
CA GLY A 88 4.79 4.77 -13.25
C GLY A 88 3.61 4.49 -12.32
N LEU A 89 3.72 3.45 -11.50
CA LEU A 89 2.71 3.09 -10.48
C LEU A 89 2.61 4.18 -9.40
N TYR A 90 3.74 4.69 -8.91
CA TYR A 90 3.78 5.76 -7.91
C TYR A 90 3.14 7.06 -8.42
N ILE A 91 3.35 7.41 -9.69
CA ILE A 91 2.71 8.57 -10.34
C ILE A 91 1.19 8.39 -10.48
N GLY A 92 0.71 7.15 -10.60
CA GLY A 92 -0.71 6.83 -10.76
C GLY A 92 -1.07 6.19 -12.10
N PHE A 93 -0.11 5.57 -12.76
CA PHE A 93 -0.31 4.82 -14.00
C PHE A 93 -0.32 3.31 -13.77
N PRO A 94 -1.47 2.71 -13.40
CA PRO A 94 -1.56 1.30 -13.04
C PRO A 94 -1.36 0.35 -14.24
N ARG A 95 -1.41 0.85 -15.46
CA ARG A 95 -1.31 0.02 -16.67
C ARG A 95 -0.06 0.38 -17.47
N LEU A 96 0.65 -0.63 -17.96
CA LEU A 96 1.89 -0.47 -18.73
C LEU A 96 1.74 0.43 -19.96
N ASN A 97 0.58 0.43 -20.63
CA ASN A 97 0.33 1.29 -21.78
C ASN A 97 0.26 2.79 -21.42
N GLN A 98 -0.01 3.11 -20.18
CA GLN A 98 -0.06 4.49 -19.69
C GLN A 98 1.33 5.10 -19.52
N LEU A 99 2.40 4.31 -19.43
CA LEU A 99 3.78 4.80 -19.39
C LEU A 99 4.12 5.66 -20.61
N ARG A 100 3.38 5.56 -21.70
CA ARG A 100 3.52 6.44 -22.86
C ARG A 100 3.32 7.93 -22.52
N PHE A 101 2.50 8.24 -21.51
CA PHE A 101 2.21 9.63 -21.12
C PHE A 101 3.38 10.31 -20.44
N ILE A 102 4.29 9.56 -19.82
CA ILE A 102 5.52 10.05 -19.20
C ILE A 102 6.77 9.70 -20.00
N ALA A 103 6.61 9.11 -21.19
CA ALA A 103 7.73 8.57 -21.95
C ALA A 103 8.81 9.60 -22.32
N ARG A 104 8.47 10.89 -22.38
CA ARG A 104 9.38 11.99 -22.67
C ARG A 104 9.43 13.05 -21.56
N ASP A 105 8.82 12.77 -20.42
CA ASP A 105 8.88 13.70 -19.30
C ASP A 105 10.31 13.90 -18.84
N PRO A 106 10.78 15.17 -18.69
CA PRO A 106 12.21 15.45 -18.48
C PRO A 106 12.74 14.97 -17.12
N ILE A 107 11.91 14.90 -16.07
CA ILE A 107 12.36 14.37 -14.79
C ILE A 107 12.43 12.84 -14.84
N VAL A 108 11.44 12.17 -15.41
CA VAL A 108 11.39 10.70 -15.52
C VAL A 108 12.53 10.19 -16.40
N THR A 109 12.73 10.81 -17.57
CA THR A 109 13.84 10.45 -18.48
C THR A 109 15.20 10.77 -17.88
N GLY A 110 15.31 11.86 -17.13
CA GLY A 110 16.52 12.23 -16.39
C GLY A 110 16.87 11.22 -15.30
N ILE A 111 15.92 10.76 -14.51
CA ILE A 111 16.08 9.73 -13.49
C ILE A 111 16.54 8.40 -14.12
N LEU A 112 15.89 7.98 -15.20
CA LEU A 112 16.19 6.72 -15.89
C LEU A 112 17.38 6.83 -16.85
N LYS A 113 17.98 8.02 -17.01
CA LYS A 113 19.13 8.28 -17.89
C LYS A 113 18.87 7.82 -19.34
N VAL A 114 17.72 8.16 -19.88
CA VAL A 114 17.28 7.83 -21.24
C VAL A 114 16.73 9.08 -21.93
N THR A 115 16.66 9.08 -23.25
CA THR A 115 16.02 10.17 -24.02
C THR A 115 14.50 9.98 -24.11
N LYS A 116 14.04 8.73 -24.03
CA LYS A 116 12.64 8.35 -24.08
C LYS A 116 12.45 6.97 -23.44
N LEU A 117 11.36 6.76 -22.72
CA LEU A 117 11.00 5.44 -22.20
C LEU A 117 10.72 4.45 -23.35
N PRO A 118 11.07 3.18 -23.16
CA PRO A 118 10.68 2.11 -24.08
C PRO A 118 9.17 2.01 -24.24
N VAL A 119 8.75 1.42 -25.34
CA VAL A 119 7.33 1.13 -25.58
C VAL A 119 6.79 0.04 -24.64
N GLN A 120 5.49 0.03 -24.42
CA GLN A 120 4.78 -0.91 -23.52
C GLN A 120 5.25 -2.37 -23.71
N SER A 121 5.43 -2.83 -24.96
CA SER A 121 5.82 -4.20 -25.25
C SER A 121 7.20 -4.58 -24.68
N SER A 122 8.11 -3.60 -24.49
CA SER A 122 9.40 -3.84 -23.83
C SER A 122 9.23 -4.07 -22.33
N PHE A 123 8.40 -3.28 -21.66
CA PHE A 123 8.06 -3.49 -20.24
C PHE A 123 7.32 -4.82 -20.05
N TRP A 124 6.39 -5.16 -20.94
CA TRP A 124 5.71 -6.45 -20.88
C TRP A 124 6.68 -7.62 -21.06
N ARG A 125 7.60 -7.55 -22.05
CA ARG A 125 8.63 -8.59 -22.26
C ARG A 125 9.57 -8.71 -21.06
N PHE A 126 9.90 -7.60 -20.40
CA PHE A 126 10.68 -7.61 -19.18
C PHE A 126 9.97 -8.38 -18.06
N LEU A 127 8.70 -8.02 -17.74
CA LEU A 127 7.92 -8.74 -16.74
C LEU A 127 7.70 -10.21 -17.11
N ASN A 128 7.52 -10.51 -18.38
CA ASN A 128 7.34 -11.88 -18.89
C ASN A 128 8.61 -12.73 -18.81
N ALA A 129 9.77 -12.11 -18.73
CA ALA A 129 11.05 -12.80 -18.54
C ALA A 129 11.30 -13.17 -17.05
N PHE A 130 10.54 -12.62 -16.14
CA PHE A 130 10.62 -12.95 -14.73
C PHE A 130 10.03 -14.34 -14.46
N HIS A 131 10.69 -15.08 -13.58
CA HIS A 131 10.19 -16.34 -13.06
C HIS A 131 9.48 -16.16 -11.69
N LEU A 132 8.89 -17.22 -11.17
CA LEU A 132 8.05 -17.20 -9.97
C LEU A 132 8.75 -16.64 -8.72
N ASN A 133 10.06 -16.82 -8.60
CA ASN A 133 10.80 -16.36 -7.43
C ASN A 133 11.00 -14.84 -7.36
N VAL A 134 10.80 -14.10 -8.47
CA VAL A 134 11.01 -12.65 -8.48
C VAL A 134 10.07 -11.93 -7.53
N ALA A 135 8.84 -12.40 -7.38
CA ALA A 135 7.90 -11.85 -6.40
C ALA A 135 8.47 -11.92 -4.96
N ARG A 136 9.10 -13.04 -4.60
CA ARG A 136 9.77 -13.20 -3.28
C ARG A 136 11.02 -12.33 -3.16
N GLN A 137 11.76 -12.17 -4.25
CA GLN A 137 12.92 -11.27 -4.29
C GLN A 137 12.51 -9.81 -4.07
N ILE A 138 11.38 -9.37 -4.64
CA ILE A 138 10.84 -8.02 -4.40
C ILE A 138 10.39 -7.86 -2.93
N LEU A 139 9.77 -8.87 -2.33
CA LEU A 139 9.45 -8.88 -0.90
C LEU A 139 10.71 -8.75 -0.03
N ALA A 140 11.79 -9.46 -0.37
CA ALA A 140 13.09 -9.33 0.31
C ALA A 140 13.67 -7.92 0.19
N ILE A 141 13.56 -7.30 -1.00
CA ILE A 141 13.95 -5.90 -1.21
C ILE A 141 13.13 -4.98 -0.30
N MET A 142 11.82 -5.15 -0.24
CA MET A 142 10.96 -4.33 0.62
C MET A 142 11.30 -4.49 2.10
N ARG A 143 11.62 -5.70 2.56
CA ARG A 143 12.08 -5.94 3.94
C ARG A 143 13.36 -5.15 4.23
N THR A 144 14.40 -5.32 3.41
CA THR A 144 15.67 -4.62 3.58
C THR A 144 15.51 -3.10 3.49
N MET A 145 14.68 -2.62 2.57
CA MET A 145 14.39 -1.18 2.45
C MET A 145 13.68 -0.66 3.70
N ARG A 146 12.71 -1.37 4.26
CA ARG A 146 12.03 -1.01 5.51
C ARG A 146 13.02 -0.86 6.65
N GLU A 147 13.91 -1.84 6.85
CA GLU A 147 14.93 -1.78 7.89
C GLU A 147 15.83 -0.54 7.73
N ARG A 148 16.24 -0.23 6.49
CA ARG A 148 17.04 0.95 6.17
C ARG A 148 16.26 2.26 6.41
N VAL A 149 14.99 2.31 6.02
CA VAL A 149 14.11 3.47 6.23
C VAL A 149 13.90 3.70 7.72
N TRP A 150 13.54 2.66 8.49
CA TRP A 150 13.31 2.80 9.92
C TRP A 150 14.57 3.30 10.64
N ALA A 151 15.73 2.74 10.31
CA ALA A 151 16.99 3.20 10.87
C ALA A 151 17.29 4.66 10.50
N ALA A 152 17.13 5.05 9.22
CA ALA A 152 17.44 6.40 8.75
C ALA A 152 16.42 7.46 9.20
N ALA A 153 15.14 7.08 9.31
CA ALA A 153 14.07 7.95 9.80
C ALA A 153 13.93 7.93 11.33
N ASN A 154 14.80 7.19 12.05
CA ASN A 154 14.74 7.01 13.50
C ASN A 154 13.37 6.51 13.97
N VAL A 155 12.81 5.53 13.28
CA VAL A 155 11.59 4.82 13.69
C VAL A 155 11.99 3.70 14.64
N ARG A 156 11.47 3.74 15.87
CA ARG A 156 11.74 2.74 16.92
C ARG A 156 10.41 2.24 17.46
N LEU A 157 9.89 1.21 16.81
CA LEU A 157 8.67 0.53 17.25
C LEU A 157 9.05 -0.82 17.84
N GLU A 158 8.96 -0.93 19.16
CA GLU A 158 9.14 -2.21 19.88
C GLU A 158 7.84 -3.03 19.89
N VAL A 159 6.73 -2.36 19.69
CA VAL A 159 5.39 -2.96 19.63
C VAL A 159 4.78 -2.63 18.29
N VAL A 160 4.27 -3.61 17.59
CA VAL A 160 3.57 -3.44 16.32
C VAL A 160 2.27 -4.23 16.27
N THR A 161 1.29 -3.68 15.57
CA THR A 161 0.04 -4.35 15.25
C THR A 161 0.04 -4.72 13.77
N ILE A 162 -0.16 -5.99 13.48
CA ILE A 162 -0.31 -6.49 12.11
C ILE A 162 -1.79 -6.74 11.81
N ASP A 163 -2.26 -6.13 10.73
CA ASP A 163 -3.61 -6.30 10.20
C ASP A 163 -3.57 -7.16 8.96
N THR A 164 -4.17 -8.34 9.03
CA THR A 164 -4.22 -9.30 7.93
C THR A 164 -5.63 -9.37 7.36
N ASP A 165 -5.72 -9.30 6.03
CA ASP A 165 -7.00 -9.39 5.32
C ASP A 165 -6.84 -9.97 3.92
N THR A 166 -7.95 -10.33 3.30
CA THR A 166 -8.04 -10.74 1.90
C THR A 166 -8.82 -9.70 1.10
N THR A 167 -8.53 -9.62 -0.20
CA THR A 167 -9.35 -8.82 -1.10
C THR A 167 -9.72 -9.64 -2.35
N VAL A 168 -10.73 -9.19 -3.09
CA VAL A 168 -11.19 -9.86 -4.31
C VAL A 168 -10.95 -8.97 -5.51
N HIS A 169 -10.10 -9.43 -6.44
CA HIS A 169 -9.87 -8.76 -7.72
C HIS A 169 -10.68 -9.45 -8.81
N THR A 170 -11.81 -8.88 -9.19
CA THR A 170 -12.63 -9.41 -10.29
C THR A 170 -11.87 -9.34 -11.62
N LEU A 171 -11.89 -10.44 -12.36
CA LEU A 171 -11.22 -10.57 -13.66
C LEU A 171 -12.23 -10.52 -14.81
N TYR A 172 -11.93 -9.70 -15.79
CA TYR A 172 -12.79 -9.52 -16.98
C TYR A 172 -12.24 -10.19 -18.24
N GLY A 173 -11.14 -10.93 -18.12
CA GLY A 173 -10.47 -11.61 -19.21
C GLY A 173 -10.14 -13.07 -18.89
N GLN A 174 -9.30 -13.66 -19.73
CA GLN A 174 -8.87 -15.08 -19.62
C GLN A 174 -7.56 -15.22 -18.82
N GLN A 175 -7.44 -14.50 -17.69
CA GLN A 175 -6.26 -14.59 -16.86
C GLN A 175 -6.12 -15.98 -16.21
N MET A 176 -4.92 -16.56 -16.32
CA MET A 176 -4.57 -17.83 -15.68
C MET A 176 -4.69 -17.72 -14.16
N GLY A 177 -5.13 -18.77 -13.50
CA GLY A 177 -5.32 -18.80 -12.05
C GLY A 177 -6.61 -18.13 -11.55
N GLY A 178 -7.36 -17.46 -12.43
CA GLY A 178 -8.68 -16.92 -12.10
C GLY A 178 -9.71 -18.04 -11.87
N ARG A 179 -10.40 -18.01 -10.73
CA ARG A 179 -11.44 -18.97 -10.33
C ARG A 179 -12.78 -18.29 -10.11
N LYS A 180 -13.87 -19.04 -10.39
CA LYS A 180 -15.22 -18.67 -9.95
C LYS A 180 -15.40 -19.17 -8.51
N SER A 181 -15.19 -18.31 -7.54
CA SER A 181 -15.29 -18.59 -6.13
C SER A 181 -16.01 -17.43 -5.43
N TYR A 182 -15.71 -17.18 -4.16
CA TYR A 182 -16.30 -16.10 -3.39
C TYR A 182 -16.00 -14.74 -4.03
N ASN A 183 -17.02 -14.11 -4.60
CA ASN A 183 -16.96 -12.76 -5.15
C ASN A 183 -18.30 -12.06 -4.92
N PRO A 184 -18.51 -11.48 -3.75
CA PRO A 184 -19.82 -10.96 -3.34
C PRO A 184 -20.31 -9.81 -4.24
N LYS A 185 -19.38 -8.96 -4.72
CA LYS A 185 -19.74 -7.82 -5.58
C LYS A 185 -20.04 -8.22 -7.03
N ASN A 186 -19.48 -9.34 -7.51
CA ASN A 186 -19.64 -9.79 -8.90
C ASN A 186 -19.81 -11.30 -8.92
N LYS A 187 -20.97 -11.79 -8.42
CA LYS A 187 -21.30 -13.22 -8.34
C LYS A 187 -21.06 -13.93 -9.68
N GLY A 188 -20.41 -15.10 -9.66
CA GLY A 188 -20.12 -15.91 -10.85
C GLY A 188 -18.98 -15.43 -11.75
N LYS A 189 -18.38 -14.25 -11.50
CA LYS A 189 -17.18 -13.82 -12.23
C LYS A 189 -15.92 -14.47 -11.66
N LYS A 190 -14.93 -14.71 -12.53
CA LYS A 190 -13.60 -15.14 -12.11
C LYS A 190 -12.92 -14.04 -11.30
N SER A 191 -12.13 -14.41 -10.31
CA SER A 191 -11.36 -13.48 -9.48
C SER A 191 -10.01 -14.04 -9.07
N TYR A 192 -9.14 -13.16 -8.58
CA TYR A 192 -8.03 -13.50 -7.69
C TYR A 192 -8.42 -13.14 -6.26
N GLN A 193 -7.82 -13.83 -5.28
CA GLN A 193 -8.01 -13.56 -3.86
C GLN A 193 -6.65 -13.39 -3.16
N PRO A 194 -5.98 -12.25 -3.31
CA PRO A 194 -4.74 -11.99 -2.61
C PRO A 194 -4.95 -11.86 -1.10
N MET A 195 -3.96 -12.31 -0.33
CA MET A 195 -3.81 -12.03 1.10
C MET A 195 -2.77 -10.94 1.29
N LEU A 196 -3.05 -9.99 2.17
CA LEU A 196 -2.17 -8.87 2.48
C LEU A 196 -2.10 -8.64 3.99
N THR A 197 -0.94 -8.21 4.46
CA THR A 197 -0.76 -7.77 5.84
C THR A 197 -0.05 -6.42 5.86
N PHE A 198 -0.55 -5.53 6.71
CA PHE A 198 -0.02 -4.20 6.94
C PHE A 198 0.40 -4.03 8.41
N ILE A 199 1.37 -3.16 8.66
CA ILE A 199 1.69 -2.67 10.00
C ILE A 199 0.77 -1.47 10.27
N ALA A 200 -0.05 -1.55 11.30
CA ALA A 200 -1.05 -0.50 11.59
C ALA A 200 -0.42 0.85 11.90
N GLU A 201 0.69 0.88 12.62
CA GLU A 201 1.36 2.09 13.09
C GLU A 201 2.00 2.89 11.93
N THR A 202 2.65 2.20 11.00
CA THR A 202 3.36 2.84 9.86
C THR A 202 2.58 2.80 8.57
N ARG A 203 1.47 2.05 8.54
CA ARG A 203 0.63 1.82 7.35
C ARG A 203 1.35 1.06 6.23
N GLU A 204 2.56 0.57 6.47
CA GLU A 204 3.35 -0.17 5.49
C GLU A 204 2.74 -1.53 5.20
N TYR A 205 2.71 -1.88 3.92
CA TYR A 205 2.54 -3.28 3.52
C TYR A 205 3.79 -4.07 3.91
N ILE A 206 3.62 -5.17 4.65
CA ILE A 206 4.74 -6.00 5.10
C ILE A 206 4.89 -7.26 4.27
N TRP A 207 3.79 -7.95 4.02
CA TRP A 207 3.78 -9.22 3.30
C TRP A 207 2.43 -9.47 2.62
N GLY A 208 2.45 -10.20 1.52
CA GLY A 208 1.25 -10.71 0.86
C GLY A 208 1.58 -11.36 -0.47
N GLU A 209 0.60 -12.05 -1.01
CA GLU A 209 0.74 -12.75 -2.27
C GLU A 209 -0.51 -12.62 -3.13
N LEU A 210 -0.30 -12.44 -4.44
CA LEU A 210 -1.37 -12.68 -5.40
C LEU A 210 -1.64 -14.18 -5.44
N ARG A 211 -2.88 -14.55 -5.14
CA ARG A 211 -3.36 -15.93 -5.14
C ARG A 211 -4.38 -16.16 -6.26
N ASN A 212 -4.62 -17.42 -6.58
CA ASN A 212 -5.75 -17.78 -7.41
C ASN A 212 -7.07 -17.30 -6.77
N GLY A 213 -8.20 -17.53 -7.45
CA GLY A 213 -9.49 -17.09 -6.94
C GLY A 213 -10.11 -17.97 -5.85
N ASP A 214 -9.45 -19.02 -5.40
CA ASP A 214 -9.95 -19.89 -4.34
C ASP A 214 -9.74 -19.27 -2.96
N ARG A 215 -10.64 -19.54 -2.02
CA ARG A 215 -10.45 -19.14 -0.63
C ARG A 215 -9.16 -19.75 -0.09
N PRO A 216 -8.39 -19.00 0.74
CA PRO A 216 -7.20 -19.57 1.36
C PRO A 216 -7.58 -20.74 2.27
N ASN A 217 -6.79 -21.80 2.21
CA ASN A 217 -6.89 -22.91 3.16
C ASN A 217 -6.07 -22.62 4.43
N GLY A 218 -6.27 -23.42 5.49
CA GLY A 218 -5.59 -23.22 6.77
C GLY A 218 -4.06 -23.21 6.65
N LYS A 219 -3.48 -24.12 5.86
CA LYS A 219 -2.02 -24.16 5.65
C LYS A 219 -1.51 -22.86 5.01
N GLU A 220 -2.15 -22.38 3.97
CA GLU A 220 -1.78 -21.11 3.31
C GLU A 220 -1.88 -19.92 4.26
N ILE A 221 -2.88 -19.91 5.15
CA ILE A 221 -3.06 -18.87 6.17
C ILE A 221 -1.94 -18.95 7.21
N GLY A 222 -1.63 -20.13 7.75
CA GLY A 222 -0.55 -20.32 8.71
C GLY A 222 0.81 -19.94 8.13
N ASP A 223 1.11 -20.38 6.89
CA ASP A 223 2.35 -20.03 6.20
C ASP A 223 2.45 -18.51 5.94
N HIS A 224 1.32 -17.86 5.62
CA HIS A 224 1.28 -16.41 5.46
C HIS A 224 1.65 -15.68 6.76
N ILE A 225 1.05 -16.07 7.89
CA ILE A 225 1.32 -15.46 9.20
C ILE A 225 2.80 -15.65 9.60
N ARG A 226 3.37 -16.86 9.41
CA ARG A 226 4.81 -17.12 9.66
C ARG A 226 5.70 -16.20 8.83
N ASN A 227 5.39 -16.05 7.55
CA ASN A 227 6.13 -15.16 6.66
C ASN A 227 6.03 -13.69 7.09
N VAL A 228 4.86 -13.24 7.53
CA VAL A 228 4.65 -11.89 8.08
C VAL A 228 5.52 -11.66 9.31
N CYS A 229 5.45 -12.55 10.29
CA CYS A 229 6.26 -12.44 11.52
C CYS A 229 7.76 -12.46 11.20
N GLY A 230 8.21 -13.33 10.29
CA GLY A 230 9.59 -13.38 9.83
C GLY A 230 10.06 -12.17 9.02
N ALA A 231 9.14 -11.34 8.51
CA ALA A 231 9.47 -10.12 7.74
C ALA A 231 9.51 -8.84 8.59
N LEU A 232 9.16 -8.92 9.87
CA LEU A 232 9.23 -7.77 10.80
C LEU A 232 10.68 -7.37 11.08
N PRO A 233 10.94 -6.08 11.32
CA PRO A 233 12.27 -5.62 11.72
C PRO A 233 12.72 -6.23 13.06
N PRO A 234 14.02 -6.47 13.25
CA PRO A 234 14.54 -7.17 14.43
C PRO A 234 14.36 -6.42 15.77
N GLY A 235 14.04 -5.13 15.72
CA GLY A 235 13.75 -4.31 16.90
C GLY A 235 12.34 -4.48 17.48
N VAL A 236 11.46 -5.20 16.79
CA VAL A 236 10.10 -5.49 17.27
C VAL A 236 10.16 -6.59 18.34
N LYS A 237 9.62 -6.30 19.53
CA LYS A 237 9.62 -7.22 20.68
C LYS A 237 8.24 -7.83 20.92
N GLN A 238 7.17 -7.04 20.70
CA GLN A 238 5.80 -7.48 20.92
C GLN A 238 4.99 -7.28 19.63
N ILE A 239 4.24 -8.30 19.25
CA ILE A 239 3.39 -8.28 18.05
C ILE A 239 1.95 -8.50 18.49
N TYR A 240 1.06 -7.66 18.00
CA TYR A 240 -0.39 -7.85 18.06
C TYR A 240 -0.91 -8.20 16.67
N GLY A 241 -1.83 -9.17 16.57
CA GLY A 241 -2.42 -9.61 15.31
C GLY A 241 -3.93 -9.42 15.28
N ARG A 242 -4.46 -8.85 14.18
CA ARG A 242 -5.91 -8.76 13.94
C ARG A 242 -6.25 -9.35 12.59
N ALA A 243 -7.28 -10.19 12.56
CA ALA A 243 -7.74 -10.79 11.32
C ALA A 243 -9.26 -11.03 11.32
N ASP A 244 -9.85 -11.08 10.13
CA ASP A 244 -11.27 -11.34 9.98
C ASP A 244 -11.63 -12.83 10.12
N SER A 245 -12.91 -13.16 10.00
CA SER A 245 -13.42 -14.52 10.10
C SER A 245 -12.92 -15.47 8.98
N GLY A 246 -12.34 -14.95 7.93
CA GLY A 246 -11.68 -15.73 6.90
C GLY A 246 -10.42 -16.44 7.41
N PHE A 247 -9.81 -15.88 8.46
CA PHE A 247 -8.61 -16.40 9.13
C PHE A 247 -8.93 -17.24 10.37
N TYR A 248 -10.20 -17.51 10.65
CA TYR A 248 -10.61 -18.33 11.77
C TYR A 248 -10.35 -19.79 11.46
N CYS A 249 -9.14 -20.24 11.74
CA CYS A 249 -8.69 -21.64 11.58
C CYS A 249 -7.56 -21.97 12.57
N ARG A 250 -7.37 -23.27 12.82
CA ARG A 250 -6.33 -23.81 13.70
C ARG A 250 -4.93 -23.32 13.34
N GLU A 251 -4.60 -23.36 12.06
CA GLU A 251 -3.27 -23.04 11.55
C GLU A 251 -2.90 -21.55 11.74
N ALA A 252 -3.89 -20.65 11.72
CA ALA A 252 -3.68 -19.24 12.03
C ALA A 252 -3.29 -19.06 13.50
N VAL A 253 -4.04 -19.69 14.40
CA VAL A 253 -3.78 -19.60 15.85
C VAL A 253 -2.46 -20.26 16.21
N GLN A 254 -2.15 -21.42 15.64
CA GLN A 254 -0.85 -22.08 15.83
C GLN A 254 0.31 -21.17 15.38
N ALA A 255 0.18 -20.53 14.21
CA ALA A 255 1.21 -19.60 13.71
C ALA A 255 1.38 -18.37 14.61
N TYR A 256 0.30 -17.82 15.16
CA TYR A 256 0.38 -16.75 16.14
C TYR A 256 1.03 -17.21 17.45
N ASP A 257 0.66 -18.38 17.96
CA ASP A 257 1.28 -18.95 19.17
C ASP A 257 2.78 -19.21 18.97
N GLU A 258 3.20 -19.72 17.81
CA GLU A 258 4.60 -20.01 17.46
C GLU A 258 5.49 -18.76 17.55
N PHE A 259 4.96 -17.59 17.20
CA PHE A 259 5.68 -16.31 17.23
C PHE A 259 5.30 -15.44 18.45
N HIS A 260 4.61 -15.97 19.45
CA HIS A 260 4.15 -15.25 20.63
C HIS A 260 3.34 -13.98 20.32
N VAL A 261 2.58 -14.02 19.23
CA VAL A 261 1.70 -12.92 18.82
C VAL A 261 0.46 -12.92 19.69
N GLN A 262 0.15 -11.80 20.30
CA GLN A 262 -1.16 -11.58 20.92
C GLN A 262 -2.18 -11.23 19.85
N PHE A 263 -3.26 -11.99 19.74
CA PHE A 263 -4.15 -11.87 18.59
C PHE A 263 -5.63 -11.73 18.94
N VAL A 264 -6.39 -11.16 18.01
CA VAL A 264 -7.84 -11.18 17.97
C VAL A 264 -8.29 -11.56 16.56
N ILE A 265 -9.03 -12.66 16.43
CA ILE A 265 -9.63 -13.11 15.18
C ILE A 265 -11.15 -13.15 15.37
N SER A 266 -11.90 -12.55 14.43
CA SER A 266 -13.36 -12.69 14.42
C SER A 266 -13.73 -14.16 14.23
N ALA A 267 -14.51 -14.71 15.14
CA ALA A 267 -14.90 -16.11 15.09
C ALA A 267 -16.01 -16.35 14.06
N ARG A 268 -15.86 -17.44 13.30
CA ARG A 268 -16.94 -17.88 12.38
C ARG A 268 -18.05 -18.50 13.21
N LYS A 269 -19.28 -18.09 12.98
CA LYS A 269 -20.48 -18.60 13.65
C LYS A 269 -20.80 -20.02 13.16
N THR A 270 -20.20 -21.03 13.81
CA THR A 270 -20.55 -22.44 13.63
C THR A 270 -21.71 -22.80 14.58
N SER A 271 -22.47 -23.85 14.26
CA SER A 271 -23.59 -24.29 15.11
C SER A 271 -23.12 -24.54 16.55
N ARG A 272 -21.95 -25.17 16.73
CA ARG A 272 -21.36 -25.44 18.06
C ARG A 272 -20.97 -24.15 18.80
N LEU A 273 -20.40 -23.16 18.11
CA LEU A 273 -20.07 -21.88 18.74
C LEU A 273 -21.34 -21.13 19.14
N VAL A 274 -22.37 -21.16 18.30
CA VAL A 274 -23.69 -20.56 18.62
C VAL A 274 -24.31 -21.22 19.86
N GLU A 275 -24.17 -22.53 20.01
CA GLU A 275 -24.64 -23.23 21.21
C GLU A 275 -23.87 -22.79 22.46
N GLN A 276 -22.54 -22.64 22.37
CA GLN A 276 -21.74 -22.08 23.48
C GLN A 276 -22.19 -20.66 23.84
N LEU A 277 -22.48 -19.82 22.85
CA LEU A 277 -22.99 -18.46 23.09
C LEU A 277 -24.37 -18.43 23.76
N ARG A 278 -25.22 -19.42 23.48
CA ARG A 278 -26.54 -19.55 24.15
C ARG A 278 -26.42 -19.99 25.61
N GLN A 279 -25.44 -20.83 25.91
CA GLN A 279 -25.18 -21.36 27.25
C GLN A 279 -24.30 -20.45 28.11
N ALA A 280 -23.62 -19.47 27.48
CA ALA A 280 -22.72 -18.56 28.17
C ALA A 280 -23.45 -17.64 29.16
N GLU A 281 -22.75 -17.30 30.23
CA GLU A 281 -23.19 -16.31 31.20
C GLU A 281 -22.94 -14.89 30.69
N TRP A 282 -23.99 -14.17 30.34
CA TRP A 282 -23.92 -12.80 29.82
C TRP A 282 -23.95 -11.79 30.94
N LYS A 283 -23.03 -10.83 30.94
CA LYS A 283 -22.98 -9.70 31.88
C LYS A 283 -23.22 -8.40 31.12
N PRO A 284 -23.86 -7.38 31.73
CA PRO A 284 -23.99 -6.05 31.10
C PRO A 284 -22.63 -5.50 30.68
N SER A 285 -22.53 -4.95 29.46
CA SER A 285 -21.26 -4.37 28.97
C SER A 285 -21.14 -2.92 29.42
N PRO A 286 -20.11 -2.54 30.19
CA PRO A 286 -20.06 -1.23 30.84
C PRO A 286 -19.62 -0.08 29.90
N GLN A 287 -19.04 -0.37 28.74
CA GLN A 287 -18.28 0.62 27.96
C GLN A 287 -18.43 0.52 26.43
N THR A 288 -19.43 -0.19 25.93
CA THR A 288 -19.66 -0.32 24.49
C THR A 288 -21.14 -0.13 24.16
N ASP A 289 -21.47 0.07 22.87
CA ASP A 289 -22.86 0.02 22.40
C ASP A 289 -23.47 -1.39 22.51
N ALA A 290 -22.71 -2.37 22.98
CA ALA A 290 -23.18 -3.70 23.24
C ALA A 290 -24.03 -3.76 24.51
N GLU A 291 -25.15 -4.47 24.44
CA GLU A 291 -26.01 -4.69 25.60
C GLU A 291 -25.34 -5.55 26.68
N ALA A 292 -24.63 -6.59 26.23
CA ALA A 292 -23.97 -7.52 27.13
C ALA A 292 -22.72 -8.12 26.51
N GLU A 293 -21.86 -8.63 27.38
CA GLU A 293 -20.61 -9.29 27.03
C GLU A 293 -20.46 -10.61 27.79
N CYS A 294 -19.76 -11.58 27.18
CA CYS A 294 -19.42 -12.83 27.85
C CYS A 294 -18.05 -13.34 27.42
N GLU A 295 -17.44 -14.18 28.26
CA GLU A 295 -16.25 -14.94 27.89
C GLU A 295 -16.37 -16.38 28.33
N PHE A 296 -15.74 -17.28 27.58
CA PHE A 296 -15.69 -18.70 27.87
C PHE A 296 -14.45 -19.36 27.25
N ARG A 297 -14.11 -20.52 27.75
CA ARG A 297 -13.13 -21.40 27.13
C ARG A 297 -13.84 -22.36 26.19
N TYR A 298 -13.32 -22.52 24.98
CA TYR A 298 -13.90 -23.41 23.99
C TYR A 298 -12.84 -23.96 23.06
N GLN A 299 -12.93 -25.26 22.77
CA GLN A 299 -12.10 -25.94 21.77
C GLN A 299 -12.93 -26.20 20.51
N PRO A 300 -12.72 -25.45 19.42
CA PRO A 300 -13.37 -25.76 18.14
C PRO A 300 -12.95 -27.15 17.64
N GLU A 301 -13.84 -27.77 16.86
CA GLU A 301 -13.56 -29.06 16.26
C GLU A 301 -12.30 -29.04 15.41
N GLY A 302 -11.40 -29.98 15.60
CA GLY A 302 -10.12 -30.10 14.90
C GLY A 302 -9.03 -29.14 15.40
N TRP A 303 -9.26 -28.41 16.51
CA TRP A 303 -8.23 -27.60 17.15
C TRP A 303 -7.53 -28.39 18.26
N ASP A 304 -6.27 -28.04 18.55
CA ASP A 304 -5.43 -28.82 19.45
C ASP A 304 -5.71 -28.58 20.93
N LYS A 305 -6.24 -27.39 21.27
CA LYS A 305 -6.50 -26.96 22.65
C LYS A 305 -7.66 -25.98 22.73
N GLU A 306 -8.12 -25.75 23.93
CA GLU A 306 -9.07 -24.68 24.23
C GLU A 306 -8.43 -23.31 24.11
N HIS A 307 -9.21 -22.35 23.61
CA HIS A 307 -8.86 -20.95 23.53
C HIS A 307 -9.86 -20.08 24.27
N ARG A 308 -9.44 -18.86 24.59
CA ARG A 308 -10.33 -17.83 25.11
C ARG A 308 -11.21 -17.30 23.99
N PHE A 309 -12.52 -17.35 24.19
CA PHE A 309 -13.51 -16.71 23.35
C PHE A 309 -14.15 -15.58 24.13
N VAL A 310 -14.32 -14.43 23.49
CA VAL A 310 -15.06 -13.31 24.02
C VAL A 310 -16.16 -12.95 23.03
N ALA A 311 -17.31 -12.52 23.53
CA ALA A 311 -18.41 -12.13 22.66
C ALA A 311 -19.15 -10.91 23.20
N LEU A 312 -19.67 -10.13 22.26
CA LEU A 312 -20.51 -8.97 22.48
C LEU A 312 -21.88 -9.21 21.86
N ARG A 313 -22.93 -8.84 22.58
CA ARG A 313 -24.33 -8.96 22.19
C ARG A 313 -24.94 -7.59 22.00
N TYR A 314 -25.58 -7.38 20.85
CA TYR A 314 -26.25 -6.14 20.47
C TYR A 314 -27.72 -6.39 20.23
N GLN A 315 -28.57 -5.47 20.66
CA GLN A 315 -30.03 -5.54 20.37
C GLN A 315 -30.23 -5.19 18.88
N LYS A 316 -31.05 -6.01 18.19
CA LYS A 316 -31.39 -5.68 16.79
C LYS A 316 -32.36 -4.51 16.77
N ALA A 317 -32.11 -3.48 15.99
CA ALA A 317 -33.08 -2.44 15.73
C ALA A 317 -34.30 -3.04 15.01
N ARG A 318 -35.49 -2.61 15.37
CA ARG A 318 -36.79 -3.14 14.86
C ARG A 318 -36.97 -3.05 13.34
N GLN A 319 -36.08 -2.39 12.61
CA GLN A 319 -36.16 -2.11 11.17
C GLN A 319 -35.18 -2.90 10.29
N GLU A 320 -34.29 -3.75 10.83
CA GLU A 320 -33.34 -4.54 10.02
C GLU A 320 -33.89 -5.92 9.60
N ALA A 321 -35.20 -6.00 9.31
CA ALA A 321 -35.81 -7.16 8.68
C ALA A 321 -35.87 -6.97 7.17
N GLU A 322 -34.74 -6.96 6.48
CA GLU A 322 -34.72 -7.19 5.03
C GLU A 322 -34.29 -8.64 4.74
N PRO A 323 -35.09 -9.35 3.92
CA PRO A 323 -34.86 -10.75 3.63
C PRO A 323 -34.02 -10.91 2.37
N GLU A 324 -32.70 -10.81 2.47
CA GLU A 324 -31.82 -11.36 1.44
C GLU A 324 -30.53 -11.85 2.07
N GLU A 325 -30.50 -13.14 2.40
CA GLU A 325 -29.29 -13.97 2.23
C GLU A 325 -29.55 -15.38 2.80
N THR A 326 -29.54 -16.37 1.89
CA THR A 326 -29.42 -17.82 2.06
C THR A 326 -30.00 -18.50 3.32
N GLU A 327 -30.81 -19.53 3.13
CA GLU A 327 -31.48 -20.38 4.15
C GLU A 327 -30.59 -20.79 5.34
N GLN A 328 -29.29 -20.79 5.21
CA GLN A 328 -28.35 -21.11 6.27
C GLN A 328 -28.21 -20.00 7.34
N TYR A 329 -28.55 -18.76 7.01
CA TYR A 329 -28.58 -17.63 7.96
C TYR A 329 -29.91 -17.54 8.68
N GLN A 330 -31.01 -17.96 8.08
CA GLN A 330 -32.36 -17.88 8.67
C GLN A 330 -32.55 -18.79 9.90
N LEU A 331 -31.87 -19.94 9.97
CA LEU A 331 -31.91 -20.83 11.14
C LEU A 331 -31.37 -20.19 12.44
N PHE A 332 -30.58 -19.11 12.32
CA PHE A 332 -29.93 -18.42 13.44
C PHE A 332 -30.55 -17.06 13.76
N GLU A 333 -31.49 -16.57 12.94
CA GLU A 333 -32.05 -15.22 13.03
C GLU A 333 -33.31 -15.09 13.90
N THR A 334 -33.74 -16.11 14.57
CA THR A 334 -34.89 -16.03 15.53
C THR A 334 -34.52 -15.34 16.84
N SER A 335 -33.24 -14.95 17.06
CA SER A 335 -32.84 -14.23 18.27
C SER A 335 -33.01 -12.72 18.11
N GLN A 336 -33.49 -12.05 19.14
CA GLN A 336 -33.59 -10.59 19.27
C GLN A 336 -32.22 -9.89 19.20
N TYR A 337 -31.14 -10.64 19.14
CA TYR A 337 -29.78 -10.19 19.32
C TYR A 337 -28.87 -10.52 18.11
N LYS A 338 -27.95 -9.61 17.86
CA LYS A 338 -26.79 -9.80 16.97
C LYS A 338 -25.55 -10.07 17.82
N TYR A 339 -24.80 -11.11 17.49
CA TYR A 339 -23.61 -11.49 18.24
C TYR A 339 -22.34 -11.18 17.42
N ARG A 340 -21.31 -10.69 18.10
CA ARG A 340 -19.93 -10.64 17.61
C ARG A 340 -19.08 -11.49 18.54
N ALA A 341 -18.38 -12.47 18.02
CA ALA A 341 -17.52 -13.34 18.80
C ALA A 341 -16.10 -13.32 18.25
N PHE A 342 -15.12 -13.41 19.14
CA PHE A 342 -13.71 -13.38 18.80
C PHE A 342 -13.00 -14.51 19.55
N VAL A 343 -12.05 -15.17 18.89
CA VAL A 343 -11.02 -15.96 19.55
C VAL A 343 -9.80 -15.06 19.78
N THR A 344 -9.24 -15.11 20.98
CA THR A 344 -8.16 -14.20 21.38
C THR A 344 -7.19 -14.82 22.37
N SER A 345 -5.94 -14.36 22.32
CA SER A 345 -4.93 -14.60 23.35
C SER A 345 -4.72 -13.38 24.28
N LEU A 346 -5.36 -12.23 23.97
CA LEU A 346 -5.29 -11.04 24.81
C LEU A 346 -5.89 -11.32 26.20
N PRO A 347 -5.23 -10.94 27.29
CA PRO A 347 -5.78 -11.05 28.65
C PRO A 347 -6.76 -9.92 29.01
N ASP A 348 -6.85 -8.91 28.16
CA ASP A 348 -7.58 -7.67 28.39
C ASP A 348 -9.08 -7.86 28.57
N PRO A 349 -9.81 -6.89 29.16
CA PRO A 349 -11.28 -6.92 29.28
C PRO A 349 -11.98 -7.07 27.93
N ILE A 350 -13.16 -7.69 27.93
CA ILE A 350 -13.92 -8.04 26.71
C ILE A 350 -14.19 -6.83 25.82
N HIS A 351 -14.63 -5.72 26.40
CA HIS A 351 -14.89 -4.48 25.67
C HIS A 351 -13.63 -3.91 25.00
N PHE A 352 -12.45 -4.05 25.64
CA PHE A 352 -11.18 -3.67 25.03
C PHE A 352 -10.83 -4.55 23.83
N VAL A 353 -11.03 -5.87 23.93
CA VAL A 353 -10.80 -6.80 22.81
C VAL A 353 -11.68 -6.43 21.62
N GLY A 354 -12.97 -6.10 21.86
CA GLY A 354 -13.89 -5.63 20.82
C GLY A 354 -13.44 -4.32 20.18
N TRP A 355 -13.10 -3.32 21.00
CA TRP A 355 -12.57 -2.04 20.55
C TRP A 355 -11.26 -2.22 19.75
N PHE A 356 -10.33 -3.02 20.26
CA PHE A 356 -9.05 -3.28 19.60
C PHE A 356 -9.24 -3.93 18.23
N TYR A 357 -10.18 -4.88 18.13
CA TYR A 357 -10.55 -5.48 16.85
C TYR A 357 -11.11 -4.42 15.87
N ASP A 358 -11.94 -3.51 16.34
CA ASP A 358 -12.60 -2.51 15.49
C ASP A 358 -11.60 -1.54 14.83
N GLN A 359 -10.44 -1.32 15.45
CA GLN A 359 -9.36 -0.55 14.85
C GLN A 359 -8.82 -1.20 13.54
N ARG A 360 -9.13 -2.49 13.27
CA ARG A 360 -8.82 -3.20 12.00
C ARG A 360 -9.51 -2.56 10.79
N ALA A 361 -10.59 -1.82 10.97
CA ALA A 361 -11.24 -1.08 9.87
C ALA A 361 -10.26 -0.16 9.12
N GLY A 362 -9.16 0.24 9.76
CA GLY A 362 -8.05 0.93 9.10
C GLY A 362 -7.42 0.12 7.97
N ALA A 363 -7.26 -1.20 8.12
CA ALA A 363 -6.65 -2.06 7.11
C ALA A 363 -7.47 -2.16 5.82
N GLU A 364 -8.79 -2.17 5.92
CA GLU A 364 -9.68 -2.16 4.75
C GLU A 364 -9.45 -0.90 3.90
N ASN A 365 -9.21 0.25 4.55
CA ASN A 365 -8.86 1.49 3.86
C ASN A 365 -7.49 1.40 3.18
N LEU A 366 -6.49 0.73 3.79
CA LEU A 366 -5.16 0.52 3.18
C LEU A 366 -5.24 -0.38 1.95
N ILE A 367 -6.05 -1.45 2.01
CA ILE A 367 -6.31 -2.32 0.85
C ILE A 367 -7.02 -1.54 -0.26
N LYS A 368 -8.00 -0.72 0.09
CA LYS A 368 -8.71 0.14 -0.87
C LYS A 368 -7.76 1.15 -1.50
N GLU A 369 -6.89 1.76 -0.73
CA GLU A 369 -5.82 2.66 -1.22
C GLU A 369 -4.86 1.91 -2.15
N ALA A 370 -4.36 0.74 -1.77
CA ALA A 370 -3.47 -0.06 -2.59
C ALA A 370 -4.12 -0.47 -3.93
N ASN A 371 -5.40 -0.87 -3.90
CA ASN A 371 -6.15 -1.24 -5.11
C ASN A 371 -6.34 -0.07 -6.06
N ASN A 372 -6.76 1.08 -5.54
CA ASN A 372 -7.17 2.24 -6.34
C ASN A 372 -5.97 3.10 -6.74
N ASP A 373 -5.04 3.33 -5.80
CA ASP A 373 -4.01 4.34 -5.96
C ASP A 373 -2.64 3.76 -6.34
N ALA A 374 -2.28 2.57 -5.83
CA ALA A 374 -1.03 1.93 -6.20
C ALA A 374 -1.14 0.98 -7.40
N GLY A 375 -2.35 0.76 -7.92
CA GLY A 375 -2.58 -0.12 -9.06
C GLY A 375 -2.53 -1.60 -8.73
N LEU A 376 -2.78 -1.98 -7.47
CA LEU A 376 -2.73 -3.36 -7.02
C LEU A 376 -3.74 -4.26 -7.74
N ALA A 377 -4.93 -3.73 -8.02
CA ALA A 377 -5.98 -4.44 -8.76
C ALA A 377 -5.73 -4.52 -10.29
N ALA A 378 -4.68 -3.92 -10.81
CA ALA A 378 -4.32 -3.99 -12.22
C ALA A 378 -3.53 -5.28 -12.52
N HIS A 379 -4.01 -6.05 -13.47
CA HIS A 379 -3.38 -7.30 -13.90
C HIS A 379 -2.97 -7.16 -15.37
N PRO A 380 -1.69 -6.81 -15.66
CA PRO A 380 -1.23 -6.41 -16.99
C PRO A 380 -1.13 -7.57 -17.99
N SER A 381 -1.33 -8.83 -17.55
CA SER A 381 -1.11 -10.01 -18.38
C SER A 381 -2.19 -11.09 -18.19
N GLY A 382 -2.33 -11.96 -19.17
CA GLY A 382 -3.04 -13.23 -19.02
C GLY A 382 -2.28 -14.26 -18.17
N ARG A 383 -0.97 -14.09 -17.98
CA ARG A 383 -0.12 -15.01 -17.21
C ARG A 383 -0.12 -14.68 -15.73
N PHE A 384 -0.31 -15.69 -14.89
CA PHE A 384 -0.39 -15.54 -13.45
C PHE A 384 0.93 -15.07 -12.82
N ASP A 385 2.05 -15.65 -13.25
CA ASP A 385 3.40 -15.30 -12.76
C ASP A 385 3.76 -13.81 -13.02
N VAL A 386 3.39 -13.29 -14.19
CA VAL A 386 3.58 -11.87 -14.53
C VAL A 386 2.75 -10.98 -13.59
N ASN A 387 1.51 -11.37 -13.34
CA ASN A 387 0.63 -10.62 -12.44
C ASN A 387 1.11 -10.69 -10.99
N ARG A 388 1.68 -11.82 -10.52
CA ARG A 388 2.30 -11.92 -9.18
C ARG A 388 3.48 -10.96 -9.01
N ASN A 389 4.34 -10.88 -10.03
CA ASN A 389 5.48 -9.96 -10.00
C ASN A 389 5.03 -8.50 -10.05
N HIS A 390 4.05 -8.17 -10.89
CA HIS A 390 3.46 -6.82 -10.95
C HIS A 390 2.79 -6.42 -9.63
N PHE A 391 2.10 -7.34 -8.97
CA PHE A 391 1.50 -7.14 -7.66
C PHE A 391 2.53 -6.66 -6.63
N GLN A 392 3.71 -7.29 -6.58
CA GLN A 392 4.75 -6.86 -5.64
C GLN A 392 5.38 -5.51 -6.02
N LEU A 393 5.50 -5.19 -7.30
CA LEU A 393 5.94 -3.86 -7.74
C LEU A 393 4.92 -2.76 -7.37
N ALA A 394 3.62 -3.09 -7.42
CA ALA A 394 2.56 -2.17 -6.97
C ALA A 394 2.65 -1.93 -5.46
N MET A 395 2.89 -2.97 -4.67
CA MET A 395 3.07 -2.82 -3.22
C MET A 395 4.38 -2.13 -2.85
N LEU A 396 5.42 -2.27 -3.66
CA LEU A 396 6.64 -1.46 -3.51
C LEU A 396 6.35 0.03 -3.76
N ALA A 397 5.60 0.36 -4.82
CA ALA A 397 5.19 1.74 -5.09
C ALA A 397 4.31 2.32 -3.96
N TYR A 398 3.42 1.51 -3.37
CA TYR A 398 2.64 1.86 -2.19
C TYR A 398 3.56 2.18 -1.00
N ASN A 399 4.52 1.29 -0.70
CA ASN A 399 5.45 1.46 0.40
C ASN A 399 6.37 2.68 0.22
N LEU A 400 6.70 3.09 -1.01
CA LEU A 400 7.46 4.32 -1.22
C LEU A 400 6.77 5.54 -0.61
N ASN A 401 5.44 5.62 -0.72
CA ASN A 401 4.69 6.68 -0.07
C ASN A 401 4.77 6.60 1.46
N CYS A 402 4.54 5.41 2.03
CA CYS A 402 4.65 5.20 3.47
C CYS A 402 6.04 5.61 3.99
N TRP A 403 7.09 5.16 3.32
CA TRP A 403 8.48 5.48 3.69
C TRP A 403 8.79 6.97 3.58
N LEU A 404 8.34 7.61 2.51
CA LEU A 404 8.54 9.06 2.35
C LEU A 404 7.85 9.84 3.47
N MET A 405 6.65 9.41 3.88
CA MET A 405 5.90 10.03 4.98
C MET A 405 6.57 9.81 6.34
N LEU A 406 7.29 8.71 6.56
CA LEU A 406 8.10 8.53 7.77
C LEU A 406 9.21 9.59 7.89
N PHE A 407 9.81 10.00 6.78
CA PHE A 407 10.75 11.13 6.77
C PHE A 407 10.07 12.50 6.86
N ASN A 408 8.80 12.59 6.49
CA ASN A 408 8.05 13.86 6.47
C ASN A 408 7.32 14.17 7.78
N ARG A 409 7.40 13.30 8.79
CA ARG A 409 6.80 13.52 10.11
C ARG A 409 7.45 14.71 10.85
N GLU A 410 6.71 15.36 11.73
CA GLU A 410 7.30 16.36 12.63
C GLU A 410 8.26 15.69 13.62
N PRO A 411 9.39 16.35 14.00
CA PRO A 411 10.41 15.77 14.86
C PRO A 411 9.91 15.34 16.25
N GLN A 412 8.87 15.99 16.75
CA GLN A 412 8.27 15.73 18.06
C GLN A 412 7.06 14.78 18.00
N ALA A 413 6.64 14.40 16.79
CA ALA A 413 5.54 13.47 16.65
C ALA A 413 5.95 12.08 17.13
N ASP A 414 5.19 11.54 18.06
CA ASP A 414 5.29 10.14 18.44
C ASP A 414 5.13 9.26 17.19
N ALA A 415 6.02 8.29 17.02
CA ALA A 415 5.99 7.38 15.88
C ALA A 415 4.65 6.61 15.79
N THR A 416 4.00 6.39 16.93
CA THR A 416 2.69 5.73 17.02
C THR A 416 1.52 6.62 16.52
N LYS A 417 1.74 7.93 16.40
CA LYS A 417 0.74 8.93 16.00
C LYS A 417 0.99 9.53 14.62
N LEU A 418 1.65 8.79 13.74
CA LEU A 418 1.91 9.26 12.39
C LEU A 418 0.59 9.55 11.65
N ARG A 419 0.41 10.80 11.21
CA ARG A 419 -0.70 11.14 10.31
C ARG A 419 -0.41 10.51 8.96
N HIS A 420 -1.12 9.44 8.65
CA HIS A 420 -1.06 8.84 7.34
C HIS A 420 -1.61 9.81 6.29
N THR A 421 -0.82 10.04 5.24
CA THR A 421 -1.27 10.72 4.02
C THR A 421 -1.41 9.67 2.93
N THR A 422 -2.63 9.48 2.43
CA THR A 422 -2.87 8.50 1.36
C THR A 422 -2.05 8.82 0.11
N LEU A 423 -1.74 7.80 -0.69
CA LEU A 423 -0.97 7.97 -1.92
C LEU A 423 -1.63 8.99 -2.88
N ALA A 424 -2.96 9.00 -2.97
CA ALA A 424 -3.69 9.99 -3.76
C ALA A 424 -3.46 11.43 -3.23
N THR A 425 -3.59 11.64 -1.93
CA THR A 425 -3.36 12.95 -1.30
C THR A 425 -1.89 13.36 -1.38
N SER A 426 -0.97 12.42 -1.16
CA SER A 426 0.47 12.67 -1.29
C SER A 426 0.87 13.10 -2.69
N ARG A 427 0.24 12.55 -3.72
CA ARG A 427 0.46 13.00 -5.10
C ARG A 427 0.09 14.46 -5.30
N LEU A 428 -1.06 14.87 -4.80
CA LEU A 428 -1.53 16.26 -4.91
C LEU A 428 -0.61 17.21 -4.14
N ARG A 429 -0.18 16.82 -2.94
CA ARG A 429 0.63 17.66 -2.07
C ARG A 429 2.11 17.69 -2.44
N PHE A 430 2.70 16.57 -2.82
CA PHE A 430 4.15 16.42 -2.88
C PHE A 430 4.68 15.94 -4.23
N LEU A 431 3.87 15.29 -5.07
CA LEU A 431 4.32 14.77 -6.35
C LEU A 431 4.03 15.74 -7.51
N PHE A 432 2.77 16.21 -7.62
CA PHE A 432 2.35 17.06 -8.72
C PHE A 432 2.78 18.52 -8.50
N VAL A 433 4.09 18.71 -8.43
CA VAL A 433 4.72 20.01 -8.27
C VAL A 433 5.33 20.44 -9.59
N ALA A 434 4.78 21.52 -10.17
CA ALA A 434 5.27 22.06 -11.43
C ALA A 434 6.75 22.46 -11.30
N ALA A 435 7.57 21.95 -12.21
CA ALA A 435 8.99 22.21 -12.18
C ALA A 435 9.59 22.31 -13.58
N LYS A 436 10.72 23.00 -13.70
CA LYS A 436 11.55 23.10 -14.90
C LYS A 436 12.92 22.46 -14.64
N ILE A 437 13.32 21.56 -15.53
CA ILE A 437 14.67 20.97 -15.48
C ILE A 437 15.61 21.87 -16.27
N TRP A 438 16.67 22.36 -15.62
CA TRP A 438 17.68 23.17 -16.26
C TRP A 438 19.03 22.47 -16.30
N ARG A 439 19.86 22.87 -17.28
CA ARG A 439 21.25 22.43 -17.40
C ARG A 439 22.12 23.66 -17.60
N HIS A 440 23.15 23.79 -16.77
CA HIS A 440 24.12 24.87 -16.87
C HIS A 440 25.48 24.40 -16.36
N ALA A 441 26.56 24.70 -17.09
CA ALA A 441 27.92 24.38 -16.72
C ALA A 441 28.12 22.90 -16.26
N GLY A 442 27.54 21.96 -17.00
CA GLY A 442 27.63 20.52 -16.68
C GLY A 442 26.75 20.06 -15.52
N ARG A 443 26.04 20.95 -14.86
CA ARG A 443 25.10 20.64 -13.76
C ARG A 443 23.67 20.59 -14.26
N THR A 444 22.88 19.70 -13.65
CA THR A 444 21.44 19.64 -13.86
C THR A 444 20.75 20.00 -12.55
N GLY A 445 19.72 20.84 -12.62
CA GLY A 445 18.93 21.22 -11.47
C GLY A 445 17.44 21.24 -11.76
N VAL A 446 16.65 21.41 -10.72
CA VAL A 446 15.20 21.49 -10.76
C VAL A 446 14.77 22.82 -10.15
N SER A 447 14.07 23.65 -10.92
CA SER A 447 13.41 24.86 -10.43
C SER A 447 11.92 24.60 -10.29
N TYR A 448 11.42 24.74 -9.08
CA TYR A 448 10.01 24.58 -8.76
C TYR A 448 9.24 25.88 -8.91
N SER A 449 7.91 25.79 -9.05
CA SER A 449 7.03 26.94 -8.97
C SER A 449 7.21 27.66 -7.62
N ASP A 450 7.32 28.97 -7.66
CA ASP A 450 7.35 29.84 -6.47
C ASP A 450 6.00 29.91 -5.77
N GLN A 451 4.90 29.56 -6.46
CA GLN A 451 3.53 29.48 -5.94
C GLN A 451 3.20 28.17 -5.22
N TYR A 452 4.18 27.28 -5.04
CA TYR A 452 3.95 26.02 -4.35
C TYR A 452 3.81 26.23 -2.84
N GLU A 453 2.61 26.01 -2.31
CA GLU A 453 2.25 26.32 -0.90
C GLU A 453 3.03 25.48 0.11
N GLU A 454 3.25 24.19 -0.16
CA GLU A 454 3.94 23.25 0.74
C GLU A 454 5.49 23.36 0.69
N LYS A 455 6.02 24.46 0.15
CA LYS A 455 7.46 24.68 -0.06
C LYS A 455 8.30 24.38 1.19
N GLY A 456 7.87 24.86 2.35
CA GLY A 456 8.59 24.67 3.61
C GLY A 456 8.63 23.20 4.06
N VAL A 457 7.53 22.47 3.89
CA VAL A 457 7.46 21.02 4.18
C VAL A 457 8.37 20.24 3.24
N PHE A 458 8.30 20.55 1.95
CA PHE A 458 9.11 19.91 0.92
C PHE A 458 10.62 20.14 1.15
N GLN A 459 11.03 21.36 1.52
CA GLN A 459 12.42 21.68 1.81
C GLN A 459 12.91 20.90 3.05
N ARG A 460 12.15 20.87 4.15
CA ARG A 460 12.50 20.07 5.33
C ARG A 460 12.63 18.59 5.01
N LEU A 461 11.72 18.04 4.18
CA LEU A 461 11.82 16.66 3.72
C LEU A 461 13.12 16.42 2.94
N MET A 462 13.41 17.27 1.95
CA MET A 462 14.64 17.16 1.15
C MET A 462 15.91 17.25 2.00
N ASP A 463 15.94 18.15 2.99
CA ASP A 463 17.09 18.31 3.90
C ASP A 463 17.29 17.04 4.74
N ARG A 464 16.21 16.45 5.26
CA ARG A 464 16.27 15.17 6.00
C ARG A 464 16.82 14.05 5.12
N LEU A 465 16.30 13.90 3.90
CA LEU A 465 16.74 12.88 2.98
C LEU A 465 18.21 13.06 2.58
N ARG A 466 18.65 14.28 2.33
CA ARG A 466 20.05 14.58 1.98
C ARG A 466 21.04 14.32 3.11
N ARG A 467 20.61 14.46 4.37
CA ARG A 467 21.44 14.16 5.57
C ARG A 467 21.61 12.65 5.81
N ILE A 468 20.84 11.78 5.17
CA ILE A 468 21.05 10.33 5.27
C ILE A 468 22.47 10.06 4.79
N ALA A 469 23.33 9.52 5.66
CA ALA A 469 24.68 9.16 5.30
C ALA A 469 24.66 8.14 4.15
N PRO A 470 25.46 8.33 3.08
CA PRO A 470 25.59 7.33 2.04
C PRO A 470 26.07 6.04 2.70
N ARG A 471 25.32 4.98 2.58
CA ARG A 471 25.79 3.69 3.08
C ARG A 471 26.90 3.20 2.17
N ALA A 472 28.04 2.89 2.77
CA ALA A 472 29.16 2.31 2.06
C ALA A 472 28.69 1.09 1.25
N GLN A 473 29.22 0.95 0.04
CA GLN A 473 29.06 -0.23 -0.80
C GLN A 473 29.47 -1.47 0.02
N GLY A 474 28.55 -2.22 0.59
CA GLY A 474 28.92 -3.32 1.45
C GLY A 474 27.78 -3.93 2.27
N TYR A 475 26.55 -3.47 2.12
CA TYR A 475 25.45 -4.25 2.67
C TYR A 475 25.30 -5.52 1.83
N ALA A 476 25.86 -6.61 2.37
CA ALA A 476 25.45 -7.93 1.90
C ALA A 476 23.91 -7.97 1.89
N PRO A 477 23.26 -8.49 0.83
CA PRO A 477 21.85 -8.73 0.86
C PRO A 477 21.57 -9.51 2.14
N VAL A 478 20.61 -9.05 2.93
CA VAL A 478 20.13 -9.85 4.05
C VAL A 478 19.70 -11.15 3.40
N MET A 479 20.42 -12.25 3.67
CA MET A 479 20.04 -13.55 3.16
C MET A 479 18.62 -13.77 3.63
N VAL A 480 17.69 -13.83 2.71
CA VAL A 480 16.32 -14.24 3.00
C VAL A 480 16.46 -15.66 3.52
N PRO A 481 16.08 -15.95 4.76
CA PRO A 481 15.97 -17.34 5.19
C PRO A 481 15.15 -18.02 4.12
N ALA A 482 15.60 -19.17 3.63
CA ALA A 482 14.79 -19.94 2.70
C ALA A 482 13.43 -20.12 3.37
N LEU A 483 12.44 -19.36 2.91
CA LEU A 483 11.08 -19.48 3.38
C LEU A 483 10.64 -20.88 2.96
N ARG A 484 10.63 -21.79 3.94
CA ARG A 484 10.17 -23.17 3.77
C ARG A 484 8.69 -23.24 3.49
#